data_24de012753aeb43387a226236736358f
#
_entry.id   24de012753aeb43387a226236736358f
#
_cell.length_a   1.000
_cell.length_b   1.000
_cell.length_c   1.000
_cell.angle_alpha   90.00
_cell.angle_beta   90.00
_cell.angle_gamma   90.00
#
_symmetry.space_group_name_H-M   'P 1'
#
loop_
_entity.id
_entity.type
_entity.pdbx_description
1 polymer ?
#
loop_
_entity_poly.entity_id
_entity_poly.type
_entity_poly.pdbx_seq_one_letter_code
_entity_poly.pdbx_strand_id
1 'polypeptide(L)'
;EKGRQKQEGNGQNMYVIAGLGNPKKEYDNTRHNIGFSVIDMLADKTGISVNTAKHKGLLGAGYLNGQKIILVKPLTYMNLSGECIREVLDYYKVDGSTNLIVIHDDISLEPGIIRVRKKGSAGGHNGLKNIIQHLGKDQFVRIKVGVGEKPAGYDLADYVLGHFDREEQVLMKQVSEEVCEAVQMILEKGPDAAMNVYNGRKVEKA
;
A
#
# COMPACT_ATOMS: atom_id res chain seq x y z
N GLU A 1 18.64 19.83 -40.80
CA GLU A 1 17.36 19.72 -40.06
C GLU A 1 17.46 18.54 -39.09
N LYS A 2 17.82 18.82 -37.84
CA LYS A 2 17.80 17.82 -36.76
C LYS A 2 16.47 17.92 -36.03
N GLY A 3 15.60 16.94 -36.27
CA GLY A 3 14.34 16.80 -35.57
C GLY A 3 14.56 16.63 -34.06
N ARG A 4 14.04 17.58 -33.28
CA ARG A 4 13.87 17.44 -31.83
C ARG A 4 12.81 16.37 -31.60
N GLN A 5 13.22 15.18 -31.20
CA GLN A 5 12.31 14.23 -30.58
C GLN A 5 11.84 14.85 -29.23
N LYS A 6 10.56 15.18 -29.16
CA LYS A 6 9.89 15.50 -27.91
C LYS A 6 9.94 14.27 -27.01
N GLN A 7 10.57 14.40 -25.85
CA GLN A 7 10.40 13.41 -24.78
C GLN A 7 8.96 13.50 -24.24
N GLU A 8 8.09 12.74 -24.85
CA GLU A 8 6.80 12.35 -24.24
C GLU A 8 7.09 11.18 -23.32
N GLY A 9 6.91 11.34 -22.01
CA GLY A 9 6.98 10.18 -21.13
C GLY A 9 7.37 10.35 -19.68
N ASN A 10 6.94 11.39 -18.99
CA ASN A 10 7.24 11.51 -17.55
C ASN A 10 6.28 10.75 -16.60
N GLY A 11 5.12 10.28 -17.08
CA GLY A 11 4.14 9.57 -16.24
C GLY A 11 4.24 8.03 -16.31
N GLN A 12 4.84 7.46 -17.35
CA GLN A 12 4.91 6.01 -17.54
C GLN A 12 5.98 5.31 -16.69
N ASN A 13 6.94 6.05 -16.13
CA ASN A 13 8.05 5.51 -15.32
C ASN A 13 7.98 5.89 -13.83
N MET A 14 6.84 6.36 -13.36
CA MET A 14 6.62 6.71 -11.95
C MET A 14 5.62 5.75 -11.33
N TYR A 15 5.93 5.23 -10.15
CA TYR A 15 5.00 4.44 -9.36
C TYR A 15 4.44 5.25 -8.19
N VAL A 16 3.15 5.08 -7.93
CA VAL A 16 2.51 5.54 -6.70
C VAL A 16 2.35 4.33 -5.77
N ILE A 17 2.89 4.45 -4.56
CA ILE A 17 2.82 3.41 -3.53
C ILE A 17 2.06 4.01 -2.36
N ALA A 18 0.84 3.53 -2.14
CA ALA A 18 -0.06 4.02 -1.12
C ALA A 18 -0.26 2.97 -0.02
N GLY A 19 -0.04 3.35 1.21
CA GLY A 19 -0.42 2.56 2.38
C GLY A 19 -1.69 3.12 3.01
N LEU A 20 -2.67 2.27 3.26
CA LEU A 20 -3.95 2.67 3.82
C LEU A 20 -3.93 2.68 5.35
N GLY A 21 -4.65 3.63 5.93
CA GLY A 21 -4.80 3.79 7.37
C GLY A 21 -5.66 4.99 7.72
N ASN A 22 -5.80 5.23 9.01
CA ASN A 22 -6.49 6.38 9.58
C ASN A 22 -5.48 7.36 10.18
N PRO A 23 -5.66 8.68 9.99
CA PRO A 23 -4.59 9.66 10.25
C PRO A 23 -4.36 10.04 11.71
N LYS A 24 -5.28 9.72 12.62
CA LYS A 24 -5.11 10.09 14.03
C LYS A 24 -4.12 9.18 14.74
N LYS A 25 -3.34 9.74 15.65
CA LYS A 25 -2.32 9.03 16.43
C LYS A 25 -2.89 7.84 17.24
N GLU A 26 -4.14 7.90 17.65
CA GLU A 26 -4.81 6.79 18.35
C GLU A 26 -4.89 5.51 17.51
N TYR A 27 -4.77 5.62 16.17
CA TYR A 27 -4.80 4.49 15.24
C TYR A 27 -3.41 3.96 14.89
N ASP A 28 -2.34 4.56 15.39
CA ASP A 28 -0.98 4.07 15.17
C ASP A 28 -0.85 2.63 15.71
N ASN A 29 -0.19 1.77 14.93
CA ASN A 29 0.00 0.36 15.27
C ASN A 29 -1.29 -0.45 15.47
N THR A 30 -2.39 0.00 14.90
CA THR A 30 -3.60 -0.81 14.77
C THR A 30 -3.51 -1.72 13.53
N ARG A 31 -4.35 -2.77 13.48
CA ARG A 31 -4.42 -3.68 12.33
C ARG A 31 -4.73 -2.93 11.04
N HIS A 32 -5.68 -1.99 11.11
CA HIS A 32 -6.12 -1.21 9.95
C HIS A 32 -5.05 -0.22 9.44
N ASN A 33 -4.07 0.12 10.26
CA ASN A 33 -2.97 1.03 9.92
C ASN A 33 -1.68 0.33 9.48
N ILE A 34 -1.71 -0.97 9.24
CA ILE A 34 -0.49 -1.67 8.78
C ILE A 34 0.06 -1.08 7.48
N GLY A 35 -0.79 -0.59 6.59
CA GLY A 35 -0.36 0.12 5.39
C GLY A 35 0.47 1.37 5.68
N PHE A 36 0.07 2.16 6.67
CA PHE A 36 0.86 3.32 7.12
C PHE A 36 2.22 2.91 7.67
N SER A 37 2.26 1.85 8.46
CA SER A 37 3.51 1.34 9.04
C SER A 37 4.49 0.89 7.95
N VAL A 38 4.01 0.25 6.90
CA VAL A 38 4.84 -0.14 5.75
C VAL A 38 5.37 1.09 4.99
N ILE A 39 4.55 2.11 4.77
CA ILE A 39 5.00 3.35 4.13
C ILE A 39 6.09 4.02 4.97
N ASP A 40 5.94 4.08 6.30
CA ASP A 40 6.96 4.64 7.18
C ASP A 40 8.28 3.85 7.07
N MET A 41 8.22 2.54 6.99
CA MET A 41 9.41 1.70 6.79
C MET A 41 10.05 1.91 5.41
N LEU A 42 9.27 2.01 4.35
CA LEU A 42 9.77 2.34 3.01
C LEU A 42 10.43 3.72 3.00
N ALA A 43 9.84 4.70 3.68
CA ALA A 43 10.40 6.04 3.83
C ALA A 43 11.79 5.98 4.47
N ASP A 44 11.93 5.25 5.57
CA ASP A 44 13.21 5.07 6.26
C ASP A 44 14.24 4.37 5.37
N LYS A 45 13.86 3.29 4.70
CA LYS A 45 14.77 2.52 3.82
C LYS A 45 15.24 3.29 2.59
N THR A 46 14.42 4.19 2.08
CA THR A 46 14.70 4.96 0.85
C THR A 46 15.25 6.36 1.13
N GLY A 47 15.20 6.82 2.37
CA GLY A 47 15.54 8.20 2.73
C GLY A 47 14.52 9.23 2.25
N ILE A 48 13.30 8.80 1.92
CA ILE A 48 12.21 9.67 1.48
C ILE A 48 11.45 10.19 2.71
N SER A 49 11.28 11.51 2.80
CA SER A 49 10.42 12.11 3.83
C SER A 49 8.98 12.19 3.33
N VAL A 50 8.06 11.49 4.01
CA VAL A 50 6.63 11.49 3.70
C VAL A 50 5.93 12.53 4.58
N ASN A 51 6.15 13.80 4.27
CA ASN A 51 5.74 14.92 5.11
C ASN A 51 5.07 16.08 4.35
N THR A 52 4.85 15.94 3.04
CA THR A 52 4.19 16.96 2.24
C THR A 52 2.68 16.74 2.25
N ALA A 53 1.94 17.62 2.92
CA ALA A 53 0.48 17.59 2.95
C ALA A 53 -0.10 18.12 1.63
N LYS A 54 -0.54 17.22 0.76
CA LYS A 54 -1.13 17.50 -0.56
C LYS A 54 -2.10 16.41 -0.95
N HIS A 55 -3.06 16.74 -1.82
CA HIS A 55 -3.97 15.76 -2.40
C HIS A 55 -4.69 14.90 -1.34
N LYS A 56 -5.10 15.52 -0.23
CA LYS A 56 -5.75 14.83 0.90
C LYS A 56 -4.89 13.72 1.52
N GLY A 57 -3.57 13.83 1.42
CA GLY A 57 -2.62 12.85 1.95
C GLY A 57 -1.32 13.45 2.42
N LEU A 58 -0.47 12.63 3.01
CA LEU A 58 0.95 12.90 3.21
C LEU A 58 1.73 12.20 2.11
N LEU A 59 2.55 12.96 1.39
CA LEU A 59 3.31 12.49 0.25
C LEU A 59 4.80 12.70 0.45
N GLY A 60 5.58 11.81 -0.16
CA GLY A 60 7.02 11.95 -0.33
C GLY A 60 7.46 11.41 -1.68
N ALA A 61 8.30 12.14 -2.38
CA ALA A 61 8.83 11.76 -3.69
C ALA A 61 10.31 11.41 -3.59
N GLY A 62 10.73 10.40 -4.32
CA GLY A 62 12.12 9.98 -4.39
C GLY A 62 12.33 8.81 -5.33
N TYR A 63 13.36 8.03 -5.06
CA TYR A 63 13.77 6.91 -5.92
C TYR A 63 14.01 5.65 -5.09
N LEU A 64 13.63 4.53 -5.66
CA LEU A 64 13.99 3.19 -5.17
C LEU A 64 14.66 2.44 -6.31
N ASN A 65 15.95 2.16 -6.16
CA ASN A 65 16.78 1.51 -7.19
C ASN A 65 16.66 2.15 -8.59
N GLY A 66 16.71 3.49 -8.63
CA GLY A 66 16.61 4.26 -9.87
C GLY A 66 15.20 4.46 -10.41
N GLN A 67 14.20 3.82 -9.83
CA GLN A 67 12.78 3.99 -10.18
C GLN A 67 12.16 5.13 -9.38
N LYS A 68 11.57 6.12 -10.04
CA LYS A 68 10.87 7.21 -9.36
C LYS A 68 9.59 6.69 -8.70
N ILE A 69 9.42 7.05 -7.43
CA ILE A 69 8.27 6.66 -6.62
C ILE A 69 7.68 7.84 -5.86
N ILE A 70 6.38 7.79 -5.64
CA ILE A 70 5.64 8.66 -4.73
C ILE A 70 5.07 7.77 -3.63
N LEU A 71 5.50 8.00 -2.40
CA LEU A 71 4.93 7.35 -1.22
C LEU A 71 3.75 8.18 -0.71
N VAL A 72 2.64 7.51 -0.40
CA VAL A 72 1.38 8.18 -0.02
C VAL A 72 0.77 7.52 1.21
N LYS A 73 0.41 8.36 2.18
CA LYS A 73 -0.49 8.00 3.28
C LYS A 73 -1.75 8.86 3.16
N PRO A 74 -2.90 8.30 2.73
CA PRO A 74 -4.16 9.06 2.68
C PRO A 74 -4.55 9.59 4.07
N LEU A 75 -4.96 10.86 4.15
CA LEU A 75 -5.43 11.49 5.40
C LEU A 75 -6.96 11.62 5.44
N THR A 76 -7.65 10.95 4.54
CA THR A 76 -9.09 11.01 4.32
C THR A 76 -9.91 10.14 5.28
N TYR A 77 -9.30 9.46 6.22
CA TYR A 77 -9.82 8.25 6.86
C TYR A 77 -10.02 7.10 5.86
N MET A 78 -10.10 5.88 6.39
CA MET A 78 -10.06 4.66 5.59
C MET A 78 -11.14 4.61 4.50
N ASN A 79 -12.38 4.93 4.86
CA ASN A 79 -13.54 4.83 3.96
C ASN A 79 -13.53 5.83 2.80
N LEU A 80 -12.65 6.81 2.80
CA LEU A 80 -12.49 7.82 1.75
C LEU A 80 -11.10 7.78 1.08
N SER A 81 -10.38 6.69 1.24
CA SER A 81 -9.00 6.53 0.70
C SER A 81 -8.91 6.80 -0.81
N GLY A 82 -9.96 6.49 -1.56
CA GLY A 82 -10.03 6.70 -3.01
C GLY A 82 -9.99 8.17 -3.41
N GLU A 83 -10.45 9.09 -2.57
CA GLU A 83 -10.38 10.52 -2.86
C GLU A 83 -8.92 11.00 -2.98
N CYS A 84 -8.08 10.59 -2.03
CA CYS A 84 -6.64 10.90 -2.07
C CYS A 84 -5.97 10.25 -3.27
N ILE A 85 -6.18 8.95 -3.47
CA ILE A 85 -5.51 8.20 -4.54
C ILE A 85 -5.91 8.74 -5.91
N ARG A 86 -7.19 9.06 -6.13
CA ARG A 86 -7.66 9.66 -7.39
C ARG A 86 -6.92 10.98 -7.68
N GLU A 87 -6.85 11.88 -6.71
CA GLU A 87 -6.14 13.16 -6.88
C GLU A 87 -4.65 12.96 -7.17
N VAL A 88 -3.98 12.04 -6.48
CA VAL A 88 -2.55 11.76 -6.70
C VAL A 88 -2.31 11.22 -8.09
N LEU A 89 -3.08 10.23 -8.53
CA LEU A 89 -2.94 9.66 -9.87
C LEU A 89 -3.19 10.68 -10.97
N ASP A 90 -4.20 11.53 -10.82
CA ASP A 90 -4.52 12.58 -11.79
C ASP A 90 -3.43 13.66 -11.85
N TYR A 91 -2.93 14.10 -10.70
CA TYR A 91 -1.90 15.13 -10.64
C TYR A 91 -0.58 14.67 -11.26
N TYR A 92 -0.13 13.47 -10.92
CA TYR A 92 1.12 12.91 -11.44
C TYR A 92 0.96 12.21 -12.79
N LYS A 93 -0.26 12.13 -13.32
CA LYS A 93 -0.60 11.46 -14.59
C LYS A 93 -0.12 10.01 -14.62
N VAL A 94 -0.38 9.29 -13.54
CA VAL A 94 -0.04 7.87 -13.37
C VAL A 94 -1.25 7.01 -13.69
N ASP A 95 -1.05 5.99 -14.52
CA ASP A 95 -2.06 4.97 -14.76
C ASP A 95 -2.11 3.99 -13.58
N GLY A 96 -3.22 4.01 -12.85
CA GLY A 96 -3.41 3.14 -11.68
C GLY A 96 -3.43 1.65 -12.00
N SER A 97 -3.81 1.27 -13.23
CA SER A 97 -3.83 -0.15 -13.62
C SER A 97 -2.45 -0.78 -13.78
N THR A 98 -1.43 0.01 -13.97
CA THR A 98 -0.04 -0.45 -14.19
C THR A 98 0.95 0.02 -13.13
N ASN A 99 0.76 1.22 -12.57
CA ASN A 99 1.77 1.91 -11.76
C ASN A 99 1.26 2.35 -10.38
N LEU A 100 0.19 1.76 -9.87
CA LEU A 100 -0.29 1.93 -8.50
C LEU A 100 -0.08 0.63 -7.71
N ILE A 101 0.51 0.76 -6.52
CA ILE A 101 0.59 -0.31 -5.53
C ILE A 101 -0.12 0.17 -4.27
N VAL A 102 -1.12 -0.57 -3.82
CA VAL A 102 -1.87 -0.30 -2.59
C VAL A 102 -1.53 -1.36 -1.54
N ILE A 103 -1.15 -0.94 -0.35
CA ILE A 103 -0.81 -1.81 0.78
C ILE A 103 -1.89 -1.65 1.84
N HIS A 104 -2.50 -2.76 2.25
CA HIS A 104 -3.62 -2.75 3.19
C HIS A 104 -3.70 -4.03 4.02
N ASP A 105 -4.41 -3.97 5.13
CA ASP A 105 -4.74 -5.10 5.98
C ASP A 105 -5.76 -6.05 5.32
N ASP A 106 -5.66 -7.34 5.64
CA ASP A 106 -6.60 -8.37 5.19
C ASP A 106 -6.91 -9.34 6.34
N ILE A 107 -8.18 -9.39 6.75
CA ILE A 107 -8.65 -10.27 7.83
C ILE A 107 -8.79 -11.74 7.40
N SER A 108 -8.81 -12.02 6.11
CA SER A 108 -8.92 -13.39 5.59
C SER A 108 -7.57 -14.12 5.48
N LEU A 109 -6.48 -13.40 5.74
CA LEU A 109 -5.12 -13.95 5.76
C LEU A 109 -4.60 -14.00 7.19
N GLU A 110 -3.93 -15.10 7.54
CA GLU A 110 -3.26 -15.23 8.84
C GLU A 110 -2.12 -14.20 9.00
N PRO A 111 -1.84 -13.76 10.24
CA PRO A 111 -0.65 -12.98 10.51
C PRO A 111 0.62 -13.72 10.07
N GLY A 112 1.52 -13.02 9.38
CA GLY A 112 2.72 -13.60 8.77
C GLY A 112 2.59 -13.89 7.29
N ILE A 113 1.39 -13.82 6.73
CA ILE A 113 1.13 -14.03 5.30
C ILE A 113 0.89 -12.69 4.62
N ILE A 114 1.53 -12.50 3.47
CA ILE A 114 1.19 -11.44 2.52
C ILE A 114 0.71 -12.06 1.21
N ARG A 115 -0.07 -11.29 0.47
CA ARG A 115 -0.54 -11.72 -0.85
C ARG A 115 -0.55 -10.57 -1.83
N VAL A 116 0.18 -10.74 -2.92
CA VAL A 116 0.18 -9.80 -4.04
C VAL A 116 -0.91 -10.19 -5.03
N ARG A 117 -1.71 -9.21 -5.46
CA ARG A 117 -2.74 -9.36 -6.49
C ARG A 117 -2.68 -8.21 -7.47
N LYS A 118 -3.00 -8.47 -8.73
CA LYS A 118 -3.06 -7.45 -9.79
C LYS A 118 -4.46 -6.87 -9.98
N LYS A 119 -5.48 -7.57 -9.48
CA LYS A 119 -6.89 -7.19 -9.56
C LYS A 119 -7.70 -7.91 -8.49
N GLY A 120 -8.89 -7.49 -8.26
CA GLY A 120 -9.85 -8.17 -7.40
C GLY A 120 -10.80 -7.21 -6.70
N SER A 121 -11.87 -7.78 -6.15
CA SER A 121 -12.85 -7.03 -5.37
C SER A 121 -12.27 -6.50 -4.05
N ALA A 122 -13.02 -5.62 -3.40
CA ALA A 122 -12.63 -5.05 -2.11
C ALA A 122 -12.66 -6.07 -0.95
N GLY A 123 -13.38 -7.17 -1.09
CA GLY A 123 -13.48 -8.21 -0.04
C GLY A 123 -14.00 -7.69 1.31
N GLY A 124 -14.83 -6.67 1.32
CA GLY A 124 -15.33 -6.02 2.54
C GLY A 124 -14.43 -4.92 3.11
N HIS A 125 -13.26 -4.67 2.52
CA HIS A 125 -12.36 -3.59 2.95
C HIS A 125 -12.86 -2.24 2.44
N ASN A 126 -13.27 -1.35 3.34
CA ASN A 126 -13.90 -0.07 2.98
C ASN A 126 -12.95 0.87 2.20
N GLY A 127 -11.67 0.86 2.51
CA GLY A 127 -10.68 1.65 1.78
C GLY A 127 -10.54 1.20 0.33
N LEU A 128 -10.41 -0.10 0.09
CA LEU A 128 -10.37 -0.67 -1.27
C LEU A 128 -11.66 -0.41 -2.04
N LYS A 129 -12.80 -0.56 -1.39
CA LYS A 129 -14.11 -0.27 -1.99
C LYS A 129 -14.18 1.15 -2.53
N ASN A 130 -13.74 2.12 -1.74
CA ASN A 130 -13.71 3.52 -2.13
C ASN A 130 -12.72 3.79 -3.27
N ILE A 131 -11.54 3.17 -3.24
CA ILE A 131 -10.56 3.26 -4.33
C ILE A 131 -11.17 2.74 -5.64
N ILE A 132 -11.78 1.56 -5.63
CA ILE A 132 -12.42 0.97 -6.81
C ILE A 132 -13.52 1.88 -7.34
N GLN A 133 -14.35 2.48 -6.47
CA GLN A 133 -15.36 3.44 -6.86
C GLN A 133 -14.77 4.65 -7.58
N HIS A 134 -13.69 5.24 -7.04
CA HIS A 134 -13.06 6.41 -7.62
C HIS A 134 -12.31 6.12 -8.92
N LEU A 135 -11.68 4.96 -9.04
CA LEU A 135 -10.95 4.58 -10.25
C LEU A 135 -11.87 4.00 -11.34
N GLY A 136 -13.07 3.54 -10.98
CA GLY A 136 -14.01 2.89 -11.88
C GLY A 136 -13.57 1.50 -12.33
N LYS A 137 -12.55 0.90 -11.71
CA LYS A 137 -12.01 -0.42 -12.01
C LYS A 137 -11.27 -1.01 -10.82
N ASP A 138 -11.18 -2.33 -10.77
CA ASP A 138 -10.50 -3.09 -9.73
C ASP A 138 -9.08 -3.55 -10.15
N GLN A 139 -8.63 -3.17 -11.34
CA GLN A 139 -7.30 -3.48 -11.86
C GLN A 139 -6.25 -2.52 -11.34
N PHE A 140 -5.59 -2.88 -10.26
CA PHE A 140 -4.37 -2.28 -9.73
C PHE A 140 -3.67 -3.27 -8.81
N VAL A 141 -2.37 -3.14 -8.67
CA VAL A 141 -1.60 -4.01 -7.77
C VAL A 141 -1.93 -3.67 -6.33
N ARG A 142 -2.19 -4.69 -5.53
CA ARG A 142 -2.33 -4.58 -4.07
C ARG A 142 -1.49 -5.63 -3.38
N ILE A 143 -0.95 -5.24 -2.24
CA ILE A 143 -0.27 -6.14 -1.32
C ILE A 143 -1.15 -6.23 -0.08
N LYS A 144 -1.74 -7.40 0.10
CA LYS A 144 -2.60 -7.74 1.24
C LYS A 144 -1.70 -8.21 2.38
N VAL A 145 -1.84 -7.60 3.55
CA VAL A 145 -1.10 -7.96 4.75
C VAL A 145 -2.04 -8.65 5.73
N GLY A 146 -1.83 -9.92 5.98
CA GLY A 146 -2.65 -10.72 6.88
C GLY A 146 -2.61 -10.20 8.32
N VAL A 147 -3.78 -9.95 8.89
CA VAL A 147 -3.94 -9.54 10.31
C VAL A 147 -4.79 -10.52 11.11
N GLY A 148 -5.26 -11.58 10.46
CA GLY A 148 -6.08 -12.64 11.06
C GLY A 148 -7.55 -12.33 11.10
N GLU A 149 -8.35 -13.39 11.28
CA GLU A 149 -9.79 -13.28 11.41
C GLU A 149 -10.20 -12.66 12.75
N LYS A 150 -11.28 -11.89 12.73
CA LYS A 150 -11.86 -11.41 13.97
C LYS A 150 -12.39 -12.58 14.80
N PRO A 151 -12.22 -12.55 16.13
CA PRO A 151 -12.85 -13.56 17.00
C PRO A 151 -14.37 -13.56 16.85
N ALA A 152 -14.98 -14.74 17.04
CA ALA A 152 -16.43 -14.87 17.02
C ALA A 152 -17.08 -13.93 18.05
N GLY A 153 -18.13 -13.21 17.64
CA GLY A 153 -18.83 -12.25 18.48
C GLY A 153 -18.18 -10.88 18.56
N TYR A 154 -17.00 -10.68 17.98
CA TYR A 154 -16.35 -9.38 17.89
C TYR A 154 -16.92 -8.55 16.74
N ASP A 155 -17.07 -7.25 16.95
CA ASP A 155 -17.36 -6.31 15.86
C ASP A 155 -16.14 -6.14 14.95
N LEU A 156 -16.36 -6.16 13.64
CA LEU A 156 -15.25 -6.07 12.67
C LEU A 156 -14.50 -4.74 12.78
N ALA A 157 -15.22 -3.63 12.92
CA ALA A 157 -14.59 -2.31 13.03
C ALA A 157 -13.73 -2.23 14.30
N ASP A 158 -14.23 -2.72 15.43
CA ASP A 158 -13.47 -2.76 16.67
C ASP A 158 -12.21 -3.63 16.55
N TYR A 159 -12.31 -4.76 15.86
CA TYR A 159 -11.17 -5.65 15.66
C TYR A 159 -10.06 -5.01 14.83
N VAL A 160 -10.37 -4.42 13.68
CA VAL A 160 -9.36 -3.82 12.80
C VAL A 160 -8.79 -2.52 13.37
N LEU A 161 -9.54 -1.82 14.21
CA LEU A 161 -9.06 -0.64 14.95
C LEU A 161 -8.33 -1.02 16.24
N GLY A 162 -8.22 -2.32 16.56
CA GLY A 162 -7.47 -2.83 17.69
C GLY A 162 -5.96 -2.82 17.42
N HIS A 163 -5.20 -2.55 18.49
CA HIS A 163 -3.74 -2.57 18.44
C HIS A 163 -3.21 -4.00 18.41
N PHE A 164 -2.07 -4.18 17.76
CA PHE A 164 -1.30 -5.42 17.86
C PHE A 164 -0.72 -5.59 19.27
N ASP A 165 -0.73 -6.80 19.80
CA ASP A 165 0.04 -7.13 20.99
C ASP A 165 1.56 -7.15 20.70
N ARG A 166 2.38 -7.38 21.72
CA ARG A 166 3.84 -7.33 21.57
C ARG A 166 4.39 -8.36 20.58
N GLU A 167 3.87 -9.57 20.61
CA GLU A 167 4.30 -10.64 19.70
C GLU A 167 3.87 -10.34 18.27
N GLU A 168 2.64 -9.87 18.10
CA GLU A 168 2.13 -9.45 16.80
C GLU A 168 2.92 -8.26 16.24
N GLN A 169 3.32 -7.30 17.09
CA GLN A 169 4.15 -6.16 16.66
C GLN A 169 5.50 -6.61 16.10
N VAL A 170 6.16 -7.55 16.77
CA VAL A 170 7.44 -8.13 16.28
C VAL A 170 7.23 -8.82 14.94
N LEU A 171 6.19 -9.64 14.82
CA LEU A 171 5.85 -10.32 13.57
C LEU A 171 5.53 -9.32 12.46
N MET A 172 4.72 -8.29 12.74
CA MET A 172 4.33 -7.28 11.75
C MET A 172 5.52 -6.45 11.28
N LYS A 173 6.52 -6.23 12.11
CA LYS A 173 7.77 -5.60 11.69
C LYS A 173 8.51 -6.45 10.65
N GLN A 174 8.62 -7.76 10.88
CA GLN A 174 9.23 -8.69 9.92
C GLN A 174 8.42 -8.78 8.63
N VAL A 175 7.09 -8.85 8.73
CA VAL A 175 6.19 -8.85 7.57
C VAL A 175 6.30 -7.54 6.79
N SER A 176 6.40 -6.40 7.46
CA SER A 176 6.58 -5.11 6.81
C SER A 176 7.87 -5.03 6.01
N GLU A 177 8.96 -5.64 6.50
CA GLU A 177 10.21 -5.77 5.74
C GLU A 177 10.00 -6.63 4.47
N GLU A 178 9.28 -7.73 4.59
CA GLU A 178 8.94 -8.57 3.43
C GLU A 178 8.07 -7.82 2.42
N VAL A 179 7.12 -7.00 2.87
CA VAL A 179 6.33 -6.14 1.98
C VAL A 179 7.21 -5.13 1.25
N CYS A 180 8.18 -4.53 1.92
CA CYS A 180 9.15 -3.63 1.27
C CYS A 180 9.97 -4.35 0.19
N GLU A 181 10.40 -5.58 0.44
CA GLU A 181 11.07 -6.41 -0.56
C GLU A 181 10.15 -6.75 -1.74
N ALA A 182 8.89 -7.06 -1.47
CA ALA A 182 7.89 -7.32 -2.51
C ALA A 182 7.64 -6.08 -3.37
N VAL A 183 7.55 -4.89 -2.79
CA VAL A 183 7.46 -3.62 -3.52
C VAL A 183 8.67 -3.46 -4.44
N GLN A 184 9.87 -3.65 -3.94
CA GLN A 184 11.08 -3.56 -4.73
C GLN A 184 11.07 -4.53 -5.90
N MET A 185 10.67 -5.77 -5.68
CA MET A 185 10.56 -6.78 -6.75
C MET A 185 9.52 -6.41 -7.80
N ILE A 186 8.37 -5.85 -7.39
CA ILE A 186 7.35 -5.36 -8.34
C ILE A 186 7.94 -4.27 -9.24
N LEU A 187 8.68 -3.32 -8.66
CA LEU A 187 9.30 -2.24 -9.43
C LEU A 187 10.36 -2.75 -10.42
N GLU A 188 11.13 -3.76 -10.04
CA GLU A 188 12.23 -4.28 -10.84
C GLU A 188 11.80 -5.35 -11.86
N LYS A 189 10.90 -6.25 -11.46
CA LYS A 189 10.57 -7.48 -12.21
C LYS A 189 9.09 -7.65 -12.51
N GLY A 190 8.25 -6.74 -12.02
CA GLY A 190 6.80 -6.79 -12.18
C GLY A 190 6.07 -7.60 -11.13
N PRO A 191 4.73 -7.45 -11.06
CA PRO A 191 3.91 -8.08 -10.03
C PRO A 191 3.89 -9.61 -10.10
N ASP A 192 3.99 -10.22 -11.28
CA ASP A 192 3.97 -11.69 -11.42
C ASP A 192 5.19 -12.33 -10.72
N ALA A 193 6.36 -11.73 -10.83
CA ALA A 193 7.56 -12.18 -10.11
C ALA A 193 7.36 -12.13 -8.58
N ALA A 194 6.81 -11.04 -8.08
CA ALA A 194 6.50 -10.89 -6.66
C ALA A 194 5.45 -11.91 -6.18
N MET A 195 4.42 -12.17 -6.99
CA MET A 195 3.41 -13.20 -6.69
C MET A 195 4.06 -14.58 -6.55
N ASN A 196 4.96 -14.94 -7.45
CA ASN A 196 5.65 -16.24 -7.42
C ASN A 196 6.53 -16.41 -6.17
N VAL A 197 7.16 -15.34 -5.71
CA VAL A 197 8.09 -15.40 -4.57
C VAL A 197 7.34 -15.31 -3.23
N TYR A 198 6.39 -14.39 -3.09
CA TYR A 198 5.83 -14.03 -1.78
C TYR A 198 4.49 -14.69 -1.46
N ASN A 199 3.65 -15.04 -2.44
CA ASN A 199 2.29 -15.56 -2.18
C ASN A 199 2.27 -16.93 -1.49
N GLY A 200 3.35 -17.70 -1.58
CA GLY A 200 3.46 -19.03 -0.95
C GLY A 200 4.23 -19.03 0.38
N ARG A 201 4.65 -17.86 0.87
CA ARG A 201 5.47 -17.74 2.08
C ARG A 201 4.63 -17.40 3.31
N LYS A 202 5.11 -17.86 4.46
CA LYS A 202 4.66 -17.41 5.78
C LYS A 202 5.88 -17.00 6.60
N VAL A 203 5.87 -15.77 7.11
CA VAL A 203 6.84 -15.32 8.11
C VAL A 203 6.43 -15.91 9.45
N GLU A 204 7.30 -16.71 10.06
CA GLU A 204 7.04 -17.33 11.35
C GLU A 204 7.45 -16.39 12.48
N LYS A 205 6.76 -16.52 13.60
CA LYS A 205 7.17 -15.83 14.85
C LYS A 205 8.56 -16.32 15.24
N ALA A 206 9.45 -15.37 15.45
CA ALA A 206 10.78 -15.65 16.00
C ALA A 206 10.69 -16.12 17.45
#